data_c3116bde2d6420a9177ee4e899590c4f
#
_entry.id   c3116bde2d6420a9177ee4e899590c4f
#
_cell.length_a   1.000
_cell.length_b   1.000
_cell.length_c   1.000
_cell.angle_alpha   90.00
_cell.angle_beta   90.00
_cell.angle_gamma   90.00
#
_symmetry.space_group_name_H-M   'P 1'
#
loop_
_entity.id
_entity.type
_entity.pdbx_description
1 polymer ?
#
loop_
_entity_poly.entity_id
_entity_poly.type
_entity_poly.pdbx_seq_one_letter_code
_entity_poly.pdbx_strand_id
1 'polypeptide(L)'
;MYENNWESLNKRPVPEWFGDAKFGIFIHWGLYSVPAYAPKGKYAEWYGYHCDEILERSENDREYYFYHQEKYGPHFKYNDFAGEFKAELFDAEKWADLFQKSGAKYINFVSKHHDGYCMYKSDYAWNWNSVDVGPHRDFLMELKEALAKTDVRFGVYHSVYEWFNPVYLRNPEEYATEHLIPMLKELIEKYQPATLFTDGEWEHTSDVWHSTEFLQWLYNESSVKDFIVPNDRWGKETRGRLGGNFTTEYGYIETGRKIEDVELDRPFEECRGIGMSFGFNKNEDVADYLSAKELIEMLCVLV
;
A
#
# COMPACT_ATOMS: atom_id res chain seq x y z
N MET A 1 4.49 0.49 28.45
CA MET A 1 4.27 -0.80 27.71
C MET A 1 2.80 -0.87 27.37
N TYR A 2 2.46 -1.15 26.11
CA TYR A 2 1.08 -1.22 25.64
C TYR A 2 0.54 -2.65 25.80
N GLU A 3 -0.74 -2.77 26.15
CA GLU A 3 -1.43 -4.05 26.30
C GLU A 3 -2.10 -4.47 24.98
N ASN A 4 -2.40 -5.77 24.83
CA ASN A 4 -3.07 -6.33 23.66
C ASN A 4 -4.58 -6.00 23.66
N ASN A 5 -4.89 -4.73 23.58
CA ASN A 5 -6.26 -4.21 23.42
C ASN A 5 -6.25 -2.78 22.88
N TRP A 6 -7.34 -2.40 22.22
CA TRP A 6 -7.48 -1.11 21.58
C TRP A 6 -7.43 0.08 22.58
N GLU A 7 -7.93 -0.09 23.80
CA GLU A 7 -7.90 0.96 24.81
C GLU A 7 -6.47 1.39 25.14
N SER A 8 -5.56 0.44 25.25
CA SER A 8 -4.15 0.69 25.51
C SER A 8 -3.40 1.19 24.27
N LEU A 9 -3.62 0.54 23.13
CA LEU A 9 -2.91 0.83 21.86
C LEU A 9 -3.23 2.24 21.34
N ASN A 10 -4.48 2.69 21.47
CA ASN A 10 -4.90 4.03 21.05
C ASN A 10 -4.31 5.17 21.89
N LYS A 11 -3.75 4.88 23.05
CA LYS A 11 -3.03 5.88 23.88
C LYS A 11 -1.64 6.20 23.34
N ARG A 12 -1.14 5.44 22.35
CA ARG A 12 0.15 5.74 21.74
C ARG A 12 0.04 7.02 20.91
N PRO A 13 0.82 8.05 21.23
CA PRO A 13 0.83 9.26 20.41
C PRO A 13 1.42 8.97 19.03
N VAL A 14 0.90 9.64 18.02
CA VAL A 14 1.57 9.68 16.71
C VAL A 14 2.89 10.43 16.88
N PRO A 15 4.03 9.90 16.42
CA PRO A 15 5.32 10.58 16.51
C PRO A 15 5.29 11.99 15.89
N GLU A 16 5.86 12.98 16.60
CA GLU A 16 5.82 14.40 16.23
C GLU A 16 6.30 14.67 14.80
N TRP A 17 7.32 13.93 14.34
CA TRP A 17 7.87 14.09 13.00
C TRP A 17 6.80 13.95 11.89
N PHE A 18 5.78 13.13 12.11
CA PHE A 18 4.72 12.92 11.10
C PHE A 18 3.81 14.14 10.98
N GLY A 19 3.46 14.75 12.11
CA GLY A 19 2.72 16.01 12.14
C GLY A 19 3.46 17.16 11.46
N ASP A 20 4.80 17.17 11.52
CA ASP A 20 5.64 18.18 10.88
C ASP A 20 5.90 17.89 9.40
N ALA A 21 5.79 16.64 8.96
CA ALA A 21 6.12 16.21 7.61
C ALA A 21 5.23 16.83 6.54
N LYS A 22 3.92 16.93 6.77
CA LYS A 22 2.89 17.53 5.91
C LYS A 22 2.74 16.94 4.50
N PHE A 23 3.82 16.61 3.82
CA PHE A 23 3.81 16.15 2.44
C PHE A 23 4.60 14.85 2.29
N GLY A 24 3.92 13.81 1.81
CA GLY A 24 4.50 12.53 1.41
C GLY A 24 4.18 12.18 -0.03
N ILE A 25 4.87 11.18 -0.57
CA ILE A 25 4.61 10.62 -1.90
C ILE A 25 4.28 9.15 -1.77
N PHE A 26 3.15 8.75 -2.34
CA PHE A 26 2.73 7.36 -2.44
C PHE A 26 3.12 6.80 -3.81
N ILE A 27 3.73 5.61 -3.85
CA ILE A 27 4.15 4.98 -5.10
C ILE A 27 3.46 3.63 -5.25
N HIS A 28 2.50 3.55 -6.18
CA HIS A 28 1.89 2.31 -6.63
C HIS A 28 2.64 1.77 -7.84
N TRP A 29 3.45 0.73 -7.62
CA TRP A 29 4.24 0.08 -8.66
C TRP A 29 4.39 -1.41 -8.35
N GLY A 30 4.15 -2.27 -9.34
CA GLY A 30 4.15 -3.72 -9.20
C GLY A 30 3.83 -4.40 -10.52
N LEU A 31 3.39 -5.67 -10.48
CA LEU A 31 3.07 -6.44 -11.69
C LEU A 31 2.00 -5.78 -12.57
N TYR A 32 1.02 -5.13 -11.97
CA TYR A 32 -0.04 -4.40 -12.66
C TYR A 32 0.49 -3.25 -13.54
N SER A 33 1.73 -2.81 -13.31
CA SER A 33 2.38 -1.79 -14.14
C SER A 33 2.87 -2.34 -15.48
N VAL A 34 2.92 -3.67 -15.67
CA VAL A 34 3.27 -4.30 -16.95
C VAL A 34 2.14 -4.13 -17.96
N PRO A 35 0.90 -4.55 -17.70
CA PRO A 35 -0.23 -4.23 -18.56
C PRO A 35 -0.56 -2.73 -18.53
N ALA A 36 -0.38 -2.07 -17.41
CA ALA A 36 -0.66 -0.65 -17.18
C ALA A 36 -2.04 -0.25 -17.74
N TYR A 37 -3.05 -1.06 -17.46
CA TYR A 37 -4.36 -0.93 -18.11
C TYR A 37 -5.49 -0.95 -17.08
N ALA A 38 -6.36 0.04 -17.22
CA ALA A 38 -7.72 0.02 -16.74
C ALA A 38 -8.62 0.76 -17.75
N PRO A 39 -9.92 0.51 -17.77
CA PRO A 39 -10.85 1.45 -18.38
C PRO A 39 -10.69 2.84 -17.76
N LYS A 40 -10.90 3.91 -18.54
CA LYS A 40 -10.76 5.27 -18.03
C LYS A 40 -11.67 5.50 -16.81
N GLY A 41 -11.11 6.06 -15.74
CA GLY A 41 -11.81 6.25 -14.46
C GLY A 41 -11.86 5.02 -13.56
N LYS A 42 -11.04 3.98 -13.86
CA LYS A 42 -10.89 2.76 -13.06
C LYS A 42 -9.44 2.57 -12.64
N TYR A 43 -9.19 1.64 -11.73
CA TYR A 43 -7.92 1.38 -11.06
C TYR A 43 -7.07 0.34 -11.82
N ALA A 44 -5.90 0.75 -12.32
CA ALA A 44 -4.97 -0.14 -13.01
C ALA A 44 -4.33 -1.17 -12.08
N GLU A 45 -4.14 -0.85 -10.82
CA GLU A 45 -3.62 -1.77 -9.80
C GLU A 45 -4.58 -2.92 -9.47
N TRP A 46 -5.86 -2.81 -9.85
CA TRP A 46 -6.85 -3.88 -9.75
C TRP A 46 -6.92 -4.80 -10.99
N TYR A 47 -6.01 -4.60 -11.94
CA TYR A 47 -5.99 -5.39 -13.18
C TYR A 47 -6.00 -6.90 -12.92
N GLY A 48 -5.18 -7.39 -11.98
CA GLY A 48 -5.10 -8.81 -11.63
C GLY A 48 -6.43 -9.40 -11.18
N TYR A 49 -7.19 -8.64 -10.39
CA TYR A 49 -8.51 -9.06 -9.92
C TYR A 49 -9.52 -9.19 -11.07
N HIS A 50 -9.51 -8.25 -12.01
CA HIS A 50 -10.53 -8.15 -13.06
C HIS A 50 -10.19 -8.91 -14.34
N CYS A 51 -8.92 -9.26 -14.58
CA CYS A 51 -8.52 -9.97 -15.80
C CYS A 51 -8.71 -11.49 -15.72
N ASP A 52 -8.91 -12.06 -14.52
CA ASP A 52 -9.09 -13.50 -14.32
C ASP A 52 -10.57 -13.92 -14.47
N GLU A 53 -10.80 -15.13 -15.01
CA GLU A 53 -12.13 -15.69 -15.21
C GLU A 53 -12.75 -16.25 -13.93
N ILE A 54 -11.94 -16.54 -12.92
CA ILE A 54 -12.36 -17.26 -11.72
C ILE A 54 -13.18 -16.36 -10.78
N LEU A 55 -12.95 -15.05 -10.83
CA LEU A 55 -13.61 -14.10 -9.94
C LEU A 55 -14.89 -13.55 -10.55
N GLU A 56 -15.97 -13.50 -9.77
CA GLU A 56 -17.24 -12.91 -10.20
C GLU A 56 -17.04 -11.42 -10.52
N ARG A 57 -17.48 -10.98 -11.70
CA ARG A 57 -17.29 -9.62 -12.20
C ARG A 57 -18.61 -8.91 -12.39
N SER A 58 -18.60 -7.63 -12.07
CA SER A 58 -19.66 -6.73 -12.54
C SER A 58 -19.56 -6.54 -14.08
N GLU A 59 -20.64 -6.14 -14.70
CA GLU A 59 -20.62 -5.82 -16.16
C GLU A 59 -19.58 -4.73 -16.47
N ASN A 60 -19.38 -3.78 -15.54
CA ASN A 60 -18.44 -2.67 -15.70
C ASN A 60 -16.96 -3.10 -15.64
N ASP A 61 -16.67 -4.30 -15.16
CA ASP A 61 -15.30 -4.77 -14.99
C ASP A 61 -14.89 -5.78 -16.09
N ARG A 62 -15.82 -6.14 -16.98
CA ARG A 62 -15.56 -7.05 -18.11
C ARG A 62 -14.55 -6.49 -19.12
N GLU A 63 -14.38 -5.17 -19.18
CA GLU A 63 -13.42 -4.54 -20.10
C GLU A 63 -11.98 -4.97 -19.82
N TYR A 64 -11.58 -5.17 -18.55
CA TYR A 64 -10.25 -5.69 -18.20
C TYR A 64 -10.05 -7.10 -18.78
N TYR A 65 -11.06 -7.96 -18.64
CA TYR A 65 -11.02 -9.32 -19.16
C TYR A 65 -10.91 -9.34 -20.70
N PHE A 66 -11.76 -8.59 -21.40
CA PHE A 66 -11.72 -8.54 -22.86
C PHE A 66 -10.40 -7.99 -23.37
N TYR A 67 -9.89 -6.92 -22.74
CA TYR A 67 -8.56 -6.41 -23.08
C TYR A 67 -7.48 -7.48 -22.85
N HIS A 68 -7.54 -8.20 -21.73
CA HIS A 68 -6.58 -9.26 -21.45
C HIS A 68 -6.61 -10.37 -22.49
N GLN A 69 -7.80 -10.86 -22.84
CA GLN A 69 -7.98 -11.91 -23.85
C GLN A 69 -7.49 -11.45 -25.24
N GLU A 70 -7.78 -10.23 -25.64
CA GLU A 70 -7.36 -9.68 -26.93
C GLU A 70 -5.84 -9.48 -26.98
N LYS A 71 -5.25 -8.95 -25.91
CA LYS A 71 -3.84 -8.55 -25.90
C LYS A 71 -2.88 -9.71 -25.64
N TYR A 72 -3.22 -10.61 -24.72
CA TYR A 72 -2.33 -11.65 -24.21
C TYR A 72 -2.84 -13.07 -24.54
N GLY A 73 -4.11 -13.21 -24.87
CA GLY A 73 -4.74 -14.50 -25.19
C GLY A 73 -5.20 -15.25 -23.93
N PRO A 74 -5.96 -16.37 -24.13
CA PRO A 74 -6.64 -17.08 -23.04
C PRO A 74 -5.71 -17.89 -22.12
N HIS A 75 -4.48 -18.11 -22.54
CA HIS A 75 -3.53 -18.94 -21.77
C HIS A 75 -2.56 -18.13 -20.94
N PHE A 76 -2.39 -16.86 -21.21
CA PHE A 76 -1.57 -15.97 -20.40
C PHE A 76 -2.36 -15.57 -19.15
N LYS A 77 -1.79 -15.77 -17.97
CA LYS A 77 -2.40 -15.47 -16.69
C LYS A 77 -1.74 -14.27 -16.04
N TYR A 78 -2.39 -13.67 -15.04
CA TYR A 78 -1.81 -12.55 -14.32
C TYR A 78 -0.41 -12.86 -13.77
N ASN A 79 -0.21 -14.07 -13.27
CA ASN A 79 1.07 -14.50 -12.71
C ASN A 79 2.21 -14.52 -13.73
N ASP A 80 1.91 -14.65 -15.02
CA ASP A 80 2.93 -14.65 -16.08
C ASP A 80 3.59 -13.27 -16.24
N PHE A 81 2.92 -12.19 -15.78
CA PHE A 81 3.52 -10.86 -15.76
C PHE A 81 4.76 -10.76 -14.85
N ALA A 82 4.94 -11.65 -13.88
CA ALA A 82 6.14 -11.66 -13.08
C ALA A 82 7.41 -11.86 -13.92
N GLY A 83 7.34 -12.70 -14.97
CA GLY A 83 8.42 -12.88 -15.93
C GLY A 83 8.63 -11.68 -16.89
N GLU A 84 7.60 -10.85 -17.07
CA GLU A 84 7.65 -9.66 -17.93
C GLU A 84 8.00 -8.37 -17.16
N PHE A 85 7.94 -8.39 -15.85
CA PHE A 85 8.31 -7.26 -15.00
C PHE A 85 9.83 -7.14 -14.93
N LYS A 86 10.42 -6.26 -15.73
CA LYS A 86 11.88 -6.11 -15.89
C LYS A 86 12.49 -4.97 -15.08
N ALA A 87 11.74 -3.92 -14.85
CA ALA A 87 12.19 -2.74 -14.10
C ALA A 87 13.51 -2.09 -14.61
N GLU A 88 13.75 -2.10 -15.92
CA GLU A 88 15.03 -1.68 -16.53
C GLU A 88 15.36 -0.21 -16.25
N LEU A 89 14.33 0.62 -16.09
CA LEU A 89 14.50 2.05 -15.87
C LEU A 89 14.51 2.45 -14.39
N PHE A 90 14.33 1.49 -13.48
CA PHE A 90 14.36 1.80 -12.05
C PHE A 90 15.79 2.12 -11.58
N ASP A 91 15.93 3.31 -11.02
CA ASP A 91 17.17 3.85 -10.47
C ASP A 91 16.83 4.51 -9.12
N ALA A 92 17.14 3.82 -8.04
CA ALA A 92 16.77 4.24 -6.68
C ALA A 92 17.37 5.60 -6.30
N GLU A 93 18.60 5.91 -6.76
CA GLU A 93 19.26 7.19 -6.48
C GLU A 93 18.53 8.35 -7.17
N LYS A 94 18.13 8.17 -8.43
CA LYS A 94 17.35 9.18 -9.15
C LYS A 94 15.97 9.40 -8.54
N TRP A 95 15.33 8.33 -8.07
CA TRP A 95 14.05 8.44 -7.39
C TRP A 95 14.20 9.19 -6.06
N ALA A 96 15.20 8.84 -5.25
CA ALA A 96 15.47 9.52 -3.98
C ALA A 96 15.77 11.03 -4.19
N ASP A 97 16.58 11.38 -5.19
CA ASP A 97 16.84 12.77 -5.58
C ASP A 97 15.57 13.52 -6.01
N LEU A 98 14.70 12.86 -6.79
CA LEU A 98 13.42 13.43 -7.21
C LEU A 98 12.50 13.69 -6.01
N PHE A 99 12.36 12.72 -5.08
CA PHE A 99 11.54 12.87 -3.89
C PHE A 99 12.06 14.00 -3.00
N GLN A 100 13.37 14.10 -2.79
CA GLN A 100 13.96 15.19 -2.03
C GLN A 100 13.71 16.55 -2.71
N LYS A 101 13.89 16.66 -4.02
CA LYS A 101 13.64 17.89 -4.78
C LYS A 101 12.20 18.32 -4.81
N SER A 102 11.26 17.37 -4.72
CA SER A 102 9.83 17.68 -4.62
C SER A 102 9.42 18.32 -3.30
N GLY A 103 10.28 18.22 -2.27
CA GLY A 103 10.00 18.69 -0.91
C GLY A 103 9.32 17.64 -0.02
N ALA A 104 9.08 16.42 -0.52
CA ALA A 104 8.51 15.34 0.27
C ALA A 104 9.37 15.03 1.50
N LYS A 105 8.72 14.69 2.60
CA LYS A 105 9.37 14.32 3.87
C LYS A 105 9.35 12.83 4.13
N TYR A 106 8.47 12.11 3.48
CA TYR A 106 8.42 10.66 3.50
C TYR A 106 7.84 10.13 2.20
N ILE A 107 7.99 8.84 1.98
CA ILE A 107 7.30 8.10 0.93
C ILE A 107 6.56 6.91 1.52
N ASN A 108 5.54 6.42 0.82
CA ASN A 108 4.95 5.09 1.00
C ASN A 108 5.14 4.30 -0.29
N PHE A 109 6.04 3.33 -0.28
CA PHE A 109 6.29 2.45 -1.42
C PHE A 109 5.50 1.15 -1.27
N VAL A 110 4.81 0.70 -2.30
CA VAL A 110 4.07 -0.57 -2.29
C VAL A 110 5.04 -1.74 -2.15
N SER A 111 5.13 -2.30 -0.95
CA SER A 111 5.93 -3.50 -0.68
C SER A 111 5.26 -4.78 -1.20
N LYS A 112 3.94 -4.83 -1.08
CA LYS A 112 3.06 -5.89 -1.58
C LYS A 112 1.66 -5.32 -1.81
N HIS A 113 1.08 -5.48 -3.00
CA HIS A 113 -0.31 -5.17 -3.28
C HIS A 113 -1.22 -6.39 -3.06
N HIS A 114 -2.51 -6.29 -3.39
CA HIS A 114 -3.50 -7.37 -3.20
C HIS A 114 -3.22 -8.62 -4.06
N ASP A 115 -2.36 -8.54 -5.05
CA ASP A 115 -1.89 -9.67 -5.86
C ASP A 115 -0.89 -10.58 -5.12
N GLY A 116 -0.42 -10.15 -3.94
CA GLY A 116 0.50 -10.89 -3.10
C GLY A 116 1.96 -10.84 -3.56
N TYR A 117 2.27 -10.23 -4.73
CA TYR A 117 3.65 -10.13 -5.21
C TYR A 117 4.46 -9.14 -4.39
N CYS A 118 5.52 -9.63 -3.74
CA CYS A 118 6.39 -8.80 -2.92
C CYS A 118 7.47 -8.12 -3.75
N MET A 119 7.63 -6.82 -3.59
CA MET A 119 8.69 -6.01 -4.23
C MET A 119 10.04 -6.13 -3.49
N TYR A 120 10.20 -7.14 -2.68
CA TYR A 120 11.36 -7.45 -1.83
C TYR A 120 11.47 -8.94 -1.56
N LYS A 121 12.63 -9.41 -1.10
CA LYS A 121 12.79 -10.79 -0.68
C LYS A 121 12.08 -11.04 0.64
N SER A 122 11.05 -11.88 0.62
CA SER A 122 10.37 -12.38 1.80
C SER A 122 10.41 -13.90 1.87
N ASP A 123 10.64 -14.45 3.05
CA ASP A 123 10.61 -15.89 3.31
C ASP A 123 9.17 -16.44 3.29
N TYR A 124 8.17 -15.55 3.42
CA TYR A 124 6.73 -15.87 3.38
C TYR A 124 6.11 -15.76 1.98
N ALA A 125 6.84 -15.24 0.99
CA ALA A 125 6.41 -15.13 -0.41
C ALA A 125 7.38 -15.85 -1.35
N TRP A 126 7.71 -17.09 -1.04
CA TRP A 126 8.62 -17.90 -1.84
C TRP A 126 8.14 -18.03 -3.29
N ASN A 127 9.05 -17.76 -4.25
CA ASN A 127 8.77 -17.71 -5.68
C ASN A 127 7.66 -16.72 -6.11
N TRP A 128 7.25 -15.81 -5.21
CA TRP A 128 6.28 -14.77 -5.51
C TRP A 128 6.77 -13.40 -5.02
N ASN A 129 8.01 -13.09 -5.38
CA ASN A 129 8.67 -11.83 -5.05
C ASN A 129 9.68 -11.42 -6.13
N SER A 130 10.04 -10.15 -6.17
CA SER A 130 10.89 -9.52 -7.19
C SER A 130 12.35 -10.02 -7.20
N VAL A 131 12.79 -10.71 -6.16
CA VAL A 131 14.14 -11.30 -6.09
C VAL A 131 14.15 -12.70 -6.69
N ASP A 132 13.12 -13.50 -6.40
CA ASP A 132 13.04 -14.88 -6.88
C ASP A 132 12.56 -14.97 -8.35
N VAL A 133 11.61 -14.12 -8.72
CA VAL A 133 10.99 -14.11 -10.06
C VAL A 133 10.86 -12.68 -10.60
N GLY A 134 11.26 -12.48 -11.84
CA GLY A 134 11.18 -11.19 -12.52
C GLY A 134 12.52 -10.46 -12.55
N PRO A 135 12.64 -9.24 -12.01
CA PRO A 135 13.84 -8.42 -12.14
C PRO A 135 15.04 -8.87 -11.30
N HIS A 136 14.85 -9.79 -10.37
CA HIS A 136 15.87 -10.27 -9.42
C HIS A 136 16.49 -9.15 -8.57
N ARG A 137 15.65 -8.24 -8.09
CA ARG A 137 16.03 -7.06 -7.31
C ARG A 137 15.19 -6.92 -6.05
N ASP A 138 15.83 -6.43 -4.97
CA ASP A 138 15.16 -6.04 -3.72
C ASP A 138 14.93 -4.51 -3.75
N PHE A 139 13.79 -4.10 -4.29
CA PHE A 139 13.48 -2.68 -4.49
C PHE A 139 13.35 -1.90 -3.18
N LEU A 140 12.91 -2.56 -2.12
CA LEU A 140 12.80 -1.92 -0.81
C LEU A 140 14.16 -1.59 -0.25
N MET A 141 15.11 -2.52 -0.36
CA MET A 141 16.47 -2.30 0.13
C MET A 141 17.17 -1.21 -0.68
N GLU A 142 17.11 -1.30 -2.01
CA GLU A 142 17.72 -0.30 -2.88
C GLU A 142 17.18 1.11 -2.61
N LEU A 143 15.86 1.24 -2.45
CA LEU A 143 15.24 2.55 -2.21
C LEU A 143 15.52 3.06 -0.79
N LYS A 144 15.49 2.18 0.22
CA LYS A 144 15.88 2.52 1.60
C LYS A 144 17.32 3.07 1.66
N GLU A 145 18.26 2.39 1.01
CA GLU A 145 19.68 2.81 0.98
C GLU A 145 19.88 4.14 0.25
N ALA A 146 19.16 4.36 -0.85
CA ALA A 146 19.21 5.63 -1.57
C ALA A 146 18.61 6.78 -0.73
N LEU A 147 17.46 6.57 -0.11
CA LEU A 147 16.80 7.55 0.75
C LEU A 147 17.59 7.88 2.02
N ALA A 148 18.40 6.96 2.54
CA ALA A 148 19.27 7.22 3.68
C ALA A 148 20.29 8.35 3.45
N LYS A 149 20.49 8.77 2.20
CA LYS A 149 21.34 9.90 1.78
C LYS A 149 20.58 11.22 1.65
N THR A 150 19.31 11.23 1.99
CA THR A 150 18.36 12.36 1.86
C THR A 150 17.65 12.64 3.19
N ASP A 151 16.84 13.70 3.22
CA ASP A 151 15.97 14.01 4.36
C ASP A 151 14.59 13.34 4.25
N VAL A 152 14.38 12.47 3.26
CA VAL A 152 13.11 11.81 3.00
C VAL A 152 13.07 10.45 3.73
N ARG A 153 12.06 10.25 4.56
CA ARG A 153 11.90 8.99 5.30
C ARG A 153 11.32 7.89 4.41
N PHE A 154 11.87 6.70 4.52
CA PHE A 154 11.35 5.51 3.86
C PHE A 154 10.14 4.96 4.62
N GLY A 155 9.03 4.77 3.92
CA GLY A 155 7.83 4.11 4.41
C GLY A 155 7.29 3.11 3.40
N VAL A 156 6.37 2.26 3.85
CA VAL A 156 5.81 1.18 3.05
C VAL A 156 4.29 1.14 3.12
N TYR A 157 3.68 0.76 1.99
CA TYR A 157 2.33 0.22 1.91
C TYR A 157 2.42 -1.31 1.88
N HIS A 158 1.50 -1.98 2.58
CA HIS A 158 1.42 -3.44 2.59
C HIS A 158 -0.03 -3.90 2.63
N SER A 159 -0.48 -4.59 1.60
CA SER A 159 -1.82 -5.19 1.61
C SER A 159 -1.91 -6.33 2.61
N VAL A 160 -2.94 -6.31 3.45
CA VAL A 160 -3.31 -7.46 4.28
C VAL A 160 -4.16 -8.46 3.49
N TYR A 161 -4.76 -8.03 2.40
CA TYR A 161 -5.58 -8.80 1.47
C TYR A 161 -4.72 -9.50 0.41
N GLU A 162 -5.05 -10.72 0.04
CA GLU A 162 -4.40 -11.44 -1.06
C GLU A 162 -5.41 -12.22 -1.91
N TRP A 163 -5.65 -11.75 -3.13
CA TRP A 163 -6.63 -12.32 -4.06
C TRP A 163 -6.41 -13.79 -4.40
N PHE A 164 -5.15 -14.20 -4.48
CA PHE A 164 -4.76 -15.51 -5.02
C PHE A 164 -4.17 -16.44 -3.97
N ASN A 165 -4.08 -16.03 -2.71
CA ASN A 165 -3.52 -16.85 -1.64
C ASN A 165 -4.55 -17.92 -1.20
N PRO A 166 -4.27 -19.22 -1.39
CA PRO A 166 -5.23 -20.26 -1.08
C PRO A 166 -5.50 -20.41 0.43
N VAL A 167 -4.55 -19.99 1.28
CA VAL A 167 -4.77 -19.99 2.73
C VAL A 167 -5.73 -18.89 3.11
N TYR A 168 -5.52 -17.67 2.59
CA TYR A 168 -6.43 -16.55 2.79
C TYR A 168 -7.88 -16.91 2.35
N LEU A 169 -8.02 -17.44 1.15
CA LEU A 169 -9.34 -17.79 0.58
C LEU A 169 -10.06 -18.90 1.37
N ARG A 170 -9.32 -19.75 2.05
CA ARG A 170 -9.89 -20.84 2.87
C ARG A 170 -10.13 -20.44 4.32
N ASN A 171 -9.17 -19.78 4.94
CA ASN A 171 -9.16 -19.42 6.35
C ASN A 171 -8.34 -18.14 6.60
N PRO A 172 -8.97 -16.96 6.59
CA PRO A 172 -8.29 -15.68 6.79
C PRO A 172 -7.56 -15.56 8.14
N GLU A 173 -8.06 -16.19 9.20
CA GLU A 173 -7.40 -16.17 10.52
C GLU A 173 -6.10 -16.98 10.52
N GLU A 174 -6.08 -18.17 9.89
CA GLU A 174 -4.87 -18.97 9.68
C GLU A 174 -3.85 -18.20 8.83
N TYR A 175 -4.33 -17.54 7.77
CA TYR A 175 -3.48 -16.66 6.96
C TYR A 175 -2.89 -15.51 7.79
N ALA A 176 -3.68 -14.87 8.64
CA ALA A 176 -3.21 -13.77 9.46
C ALA A 176 -2.09 -14.21 10.42
N THR A 177 -2.26 -15.34 11.10
CA THR A 177 -1.32 -15.82 12.12
C THR A 177 -0.06 -16.49 11.54
N GLU A 178 -0.21 -17.30 10.49
CA GLU A 178 0.87 -18.12 9.96
C GLU A 178 1.63 -17.46 8.79
N HIS A 179 1.05 -16.42 8.18
CA HIS A 179 1.61 -15.80 6.99
C HIS A 179 1.77 -14.28 7.13
N LEU A 180 0.67 -13.53 7.34
CA LEU A 180 0.67 -12.07 7.30
C LEU A 180 1.49 -11.46 8.43
N ILE A 181 1.21 -11.81 9.69
CA ILE A 181 1.92 -11.24 10.85
C ILE A 181 3.41 -11.56 10.82
N PRO A 182 3.85 -12.81 10.59
CA PRO A 182 5.26 -13.10 10.40
C PRO A 182 5.91 -12.29 9.26
N MET A 183 5.24 -12.15 8.12
CA MET A 183 5.72 -11.35 6.99
C MET A 183 5.85 -9.86 7.35
N LEU A 184 4.87 -9.29 8.06
CA LEU A 184 4.93 -7.91 8.53
C LEU A 184 6.08 -7.70 9.53
N LYS A 185 6.31 -8.63 10.43
CA LYS A 185 7.45 -8.59 11.36
C LYS A 185 8.79 -8.66 10.63
N GLU A 186 8.92 -9.55 9.65
CA GLU A 186 10.08 -9.63 8.76
C GLU A 186 10.33 -8.29 8.04
N LEU A 187 9.28 -7.72 7.42
CA LEU A 187 9.34 -6.43 6.73
C LEU A 187 9.83 -5.31 7.66
N ILE A 188 9.24 -5.21 8.84
CA ILE A 188 9.57 -4.18 9.83
C ILE A 188 11.03 -4.30 10.29
N GLU A 189 11.47 -5.46 10.70
CA GLU A 189 12.82 -5.64 11.25
C GLU A 189 13.90 -5.48 10.18
N LYS A 190 13.64 -5.93 8.95
CA LYS A 190 14.60 -5.87 7.85
C LYS A 190 14.73 -4.46 7.25
N TYR A 191 13.60 -3.81 7.01
CA TYR A 191 13.59 -2.53 6.27
C TYR A 191 13.42 -1.30 7.15
N GLN A 192 12.95 -1.44 8.38
CA GLN A 192 12.81 -0.37 9.36
C GLN A 192 12.08 0.88 8.82
N PRO A 193 10.87 0.73 8.26
CA PRO A 193 10.14 1.83 7.66
C PRO A 193 9.68 2.84 8.73
N ALA A 194 9.58 4.12 8.34
CA ALA A 194 9.05 5.18 9.20
C ALA A 194 7.52 5.22 9.21
N THR A 195 6.89 4.72 8.13
CA THR A 195 5.43 4.57 8.04
C THR A 195 5.08 3.14 7.61
N LEU A 196 3.97 2.64 8.12
CA LEU A 196 3.36 1.39 7.70
C LEU A 196 1.90 1.65 7.32
N PHE A 197 1.63 1.73 6.03
CA PHE A 197 0.30 1.88 5.49
C PHE A 197 -0.26 0.50 5.12
N THR A 198 -1.11 -0.07 5.96
CA THR A 198 -1.85 -1.30 5.64
C THR A 198 -3.09 -0.99 4.83
N ASP A 199 -3.59 -1.96 4.07
CA ASP A 199 -4.80 -1.82 3.24
C ASP A 199 -5.41 -3.19 2.93
N GLY A 200 -6.70 -3.22 2.56
CA GLY A 200 -7.38 -4.48 2.24
C GLY A 200 -8.01 -5.17 3.46
N GLU A 201 -8.21 -4.44 4.54
CA GLU A 201 -8.78 -4.96 5.79
C GLU A 201 -10.31 -5.17 5.76
N TRP A 202 -10.97 -4.78 4.70
CA TRP A 202 -12.42 -4.53 4.58
C TRP A 202 -13.33 -5.71 4.91
N GLU A 203 -12.91 -6.94 4.63
CA GLU A 203 -13.76 -8.12 4.75
C GLU A 203 -13.87 -8.63 6.19
N HIS A 204 -12.83 -8.43 7.00
CA HIS A 204 -12.70 -9.03 8.32
C HIS A 204 -12.50 -8.00 9.43
N THR A 205 -12.86 -8.40 10.65
CA THR A 205 -12.60 -7.59 11.85
C THR A 205 -11.13 -7.64 12.26
N SER A 206 -10.70 -6.67 13.05
CA SER A 206 -9.36 -6.64 13.61
C SER A 206 -8.99 -7.88 14.45
N ASP A 207 -9.98 -8.57 15.00
CA ASP A 207 -9.77 -9.84 15.71
C ASP A 207 -9.29 -10.93 14.77
N VAL A 208 -9.91 -11.07 13.58
CA VAL A 208 -9.50 -12.05 12.56
C VAL A 208 -8.09 -11.76 12.03
N TRP A 209 -7.74 -10.47 11.90
CA TRP A 209 -6.41 -10.03 11.48
C TRP A 209 -5.36 -10.10 12.59
N HIS A 210 -5.74 -10.41 13.84
CA HIS A 210 -4.86 -10.34 15.03
C HIS A 210 -4.14 -8.99 15.16
N SER A 211 -4.82 -7.92 14.81
CA SER A 211 -4.23 -6.59 14.64
C SER A 211 -3.71 -6.01 15.95
N THR A 212 -4.43 -6.22 17.06
CA THR A 212 -3.97 -5.73 18.37
C THR A 212 -2.72 -6.44 18.85
N GLU A 213 -2.57 -7.73 18.57
CA GLU A 213 -1.36 -8.50 18.88
C GLU A 213 -0.16 -7.98 18.09
N PHE A 214 -0.33 -7.77 16.77
CA PHE A 214 0.72 -7.20 15.94
C PHE A 214 1.12 -5.79 16.39
N LEU A 215 0.15 -4.91 16.64
CA LEU A 215 0.42 -3.53 17.09
C LEU A 215 1.05 -3.48 18.49
N GLN A 216 0.67 -4.40 19.39
CA GLN A 216 1.33 -4.52 20.69
C GLN A 216 2.82 -4.83 20.52
N TRP A 217 3.16 -5.82 19.68
CA TRP A 217 4.54 -6.12 19.35
C TRP A 217 5.25 -4.93 18.69
N LEU A 218 4.59 -4.29 17.70
CA LEU A 218 5.14 -3.15 16.97
C LEU A 218 5.53 -2.00 17.91
N TYR A 219 4.70 -1.71 18.92
CA TYR A 219 4.89 -0.58 19.83
C TYR A 219 5.78 -0.87 21.04
N ASN A 220 5.95 -2.14 21.40
CA ASN A 220 6.75 -2.50 22.56
C ASN A 220 8.12 -3.07 22.22
N GLU A 221 8.23 -3.83 21.15
CA GLU A 221 9.37 -4.72 20.90
C GLU A 221 10.13 -4.40 19.62
N SER A 222 9.43 -3.93 18.54
CA SER A 222 10.06 -3.73 17.25
C SER A 222 11.23 -2.75 17.29
N SER A 223 12.15 -2.90 16.35
CA SER A 223 13.30 -1.99 16.18
C SER A 223 12.90 -0.55 15.80
N VAL A 224 11.66 -0.34 15.37
CA VAL A 224 11.12 0.95 14.91
C VAL A 224 10.11 1.58 15.86
N LYS A 225 9.86 0.97 17.01
CA LYS A 225 8.79 1.34 17.96
C LYS A 225 8.76 2.81 18.34
N ASP A 226 9.90 3.49 18.34
CA ASP A 226 10.02 4.87 18.80
C ASP A 226 9.62 5.90 17.73
N PHE A 227 9.60 5.51 16.44
CA PHE A 227 9.38 6.46 15.35
C PHE A 227 8.36 6.02 14.28
N ILE A 228 7.98 4.75 14.22
CA ILE A 228 7.04 4.25 13.19
C ILE A 228 5.64 4.84 13.37
N VAL A 229 5.04 5.19 12.24
CA VAL A 229 3.64 5.63 12.16
C VAL A 229 2.85 4.60 11.35
N PRO A 230 2.12 3.69 12.01
CA PRO A 230 1.12 2.87 11.34
C PRO A 230 -0.14 3.69 11.07
N ASN A 231 -0.92 3.25 10.06
CA ASN A 231 -2.24 3.81 9.81
C ASN A 231 -3.35 3.15 10.66
N ASP A 232 -4.61 3.40 10.30
CA ASP A 232 -5.82 2.92 10.98
C ASP A 232 -6.55 1.77 10.26
N ARG A 233 -5.92 1.15 9.24
CA ARG A 233 -6.53 0.10 8.41
C ARG A 233 -6.16 -1.30 8.92
N TRP A 234 -6.75 -1.68 10.05
CA TRP A 234 -6.43 -2.92 10.78
C TRP A 234 -7.61 -3.89 10.92
N GLY A 235 -8.77 -3.52 10.41
CA GLY A 235 -10.01 -4.27 10.41
C GLY A 235 -11.15 -3.40 9.89
N LYS A 236 -12.21 -4.01 9.40
CA LYS A 236 -13.36 -3.31 8.79
C LYS A 236 -14.00 -2.25 9.70
N GLU A 237 -13.78 -2.31 11.00
CA GLU A 237 -14.32 -1.40 12.00
C GLU A 237 -13.34 -0.31 12.45
N THR A 238 -12.09 -0.32 11.97
CA THR A 238 -11.03 0.50 12.58
C THR A 238 -10.87 1.89 11.99
N ARG A 239 -11.16 2.08 10.69
CA ARG A 239 -10.94 3.36 10.00
C ARG A 239 -11.60 4.55 10.71
N GLY A 240 -10.81 5.60 10.98
CA GLY A 240 -11.25 6.81 11.65
C GLY A 240 -11.64 6.62 13.12
N ARG A 241 -11.24 5.51 13.75
CA ARG A 241 -11.62 5.18 15.14
C ARG A 241 -10.48 4.58 15.95
N LEU A 242 -9.74 3.62 15.39
CA LEU A 242 -8.79 2.77 16.10
C LEU A 242 -7.49 2.64 15.30
N GLY A 243 -6.38 2.46 15.98
CA GLY A 243 -5.09 2.24 15.33
C GLY A 243 -4.16 3.46 15.39
N GLY A 244 -3.41 3.69 14.33
CA GLY A 244 -2.39 4.75 14.26
C GLY A 244 -2.94 6.12 13.85
N ASN A 245 -2.32 6.76 12.85
CA ASN A 245 -2.88 7.94 12.21
C ASN A 245 -4.10 7.57 11.38
N PHE A 246 -5.08 8.46 11.32
CA PHE A 246 -6.26 8.23 10.50
C PHE A 246 -5.95 8.42 9.01
N THR A 247 -6.56 7.60 8.16
CA THR A 247 -6.40 7.70 6.72
C THR A 247 -7.70 8.07 6.04
N THR A 248 -7.58 8.94 5.04
CA THR A 248 -8.68 9.31 4.17
C THR A 248 -8.30 9.05 2.72
N GLU A 249 -9.30 8.81 1.89
CA GLU A 249 -9.15 8.70 0.45
C GLU A 249 -10.15 9.63 -0.23
N TYR A 250 -9.64 10.57 -1.03
CA TYR A 250 -10.48 11.55 -1.74
C TYR A 250 -11.44 12.31 -0.79
N GLY A 251 -10.99 12.62 0.43
CA GLY A 251 -11.76 13.29 1.45
C GLY A 251 -12.74 12.40 2.23
N TYR A 252 -12.66 11.08 2.09
CA TYR A 252 -13.52 10.13 2.79
C TYR A 252 -12.70 9.23 3.71
N ILE A 253 -13.16 9.04 4.96
CA ILE A 253 -12.59 8.07 5.91
C ILE A 253 -13.01 6.65 5.54
N GLU A 254 -14.27 6.50 5.15
CA GLU A 254 -14.88 5.26 4.66
C GLU A 254 -15.94 5.60 3.62
N THR A 255 -16.44 4.61 2.90
CA THR A 255 -17.46 4.84 1.88
C THR A 255 -18.64 5.64 2.43
N GLY A 256 -18.83 6.85 1.92
CA GLY A 256 -19.92 7.76 2.26
C GLY A 256 -19.72 8.63 3.51
N ARG A 257 -18.58 8.50 4.21
CA ARG A 257 -18.26 9.32 5.40
C ARG A 257 -17.13 10.28 5.10
N LYS A 258 -17.44 11.57 5.00
CA LYS A 258 -16.45 12.61 4.73
C LYS A 258 -15.64 12.94 5.97
N ILE A 259 -14.39 13.37 5.76
CA ILE A 259 -13.50 13.80 6.84
C ILE A 259 -14.06 15.01 7.60
N GLU A 260 -14.74 15.94 6.92
CA GLU A 260 -15.36 17.13 7.51
C GLU A 260 -16.50 16.80 8.50
N ASP A 261 -17.07 15.60 8.43
CA ASP A 261 -18.12 15.09 9.31
C ASP A 261 -17.58 14.36 10.55
N VAL A 262 -16.26 14.31 10.71
CA VAL A 262 -15.61 13.54 11.79
C VAL A 262 -14.71 14.45 12.61
N GLU A 263 -14.90 14.43 13.91
CA GLU A 263 -13.97 15.07 14.85
C GLU A 263 -12.73 14.17 14.99
N LEU A 264 -11.59 14.67 14.53
CA LEU A 264 -10.31 13.96 14.58
C LEU A 264 -9.53 14.39 15.81
N ASP A 265 -9.17 13.45 16.65
CA ASP A 265 -8.36 13.66 17.87
C ASP A 265 -6.86 13.42 17.63
N ARG A 266 -6.48 13.13 16.37
CA ARG A 266 -5.11 12.81 15.96
C ARG A 266 -4.83 13.24 14.52
N PRO A 267 -3.55 13.29 14.09
CA PRO A 267 -3.20 13.55 12.70
C PRO A 267 -3.85 12.55 11.74
N PHE A 268 -4.14 13.02 10.54
CA PHE A 268 -4.64 12.17 9.46
C PHE A 268 -3.77 12.31 8.20
N GLU A 269 -3.86 11.32 7.33
CA GLU A 269 -3.18 11.27 6.05
C GLU A 269 -4.23 11.18 4.93
N GLU A 270 -4.31 12.22 4.09
CA GLU A 270 -5.12 12.18 2.88
C GLU A 270 -4.35 11.45 1.79
N CYS A 271 -4.86 10.29 1.38
CA CYS A 271 -4.29 9.48 0.30
C CYS A 271 -5.13 9.66 -0.97
N ARG A 272 -4.49 10.08 -2.06
CA ARG A 272 -5.16 10.17 -3.36
C ARG A 272 -4.19 10.11 -4.52
N GLY A 273 -4.66 9.60 -5.66
CA GLY A 273 -3.90 9.63 -6.91
C GLY A 273 -3.76 11.05 -7.47
N ILE A 274 -2.69 11.28 -8.20
CA ILE A 274 -2.57 12.46 -9.08
C ILE A 274 -3.45 12.34 -10.31
N GLY A 275 -3.80 11.10 -10.72
CA GLY A 275 -4.86 10.73 -11.64
C GLY A 275 -5.98 10.01 -10.89
N MET A 276 -6.90 9.39 -11.62
CA MET A 276 -7.95 8.58 -11.01
C MET A 276 -7.41 7.24 -10.50
N SER A 277 -6.49 6.61 -11.22
CA SER A 277 -5.83 5.36 -10.83
C SER A 277 -4.62 5.64 -9.93
N PHE A 278 -4.41 4.83 -8.89
CA PHE A 278 -3.19 4.89 -8.09
C PHE A 278 -2.00 4.31 -8.87
N GLY A 279 -2.18 3.16 -9.53
CA GLY A 279 -1.22 2.61 -10.48
C GLY A 279 -1.30 3.33 -11.83
N PHE A 280 -0.18 3.44 -12.54
CA PHE A 280 -0.17 4.05 -13.87
C PHE A 280 -1.15 3.36 -14.81
N ASN A 281 -2.08 4.14 -15.38
CA ASN A 281 -3.05 3.70 -16.38
C ASN A 281 -2.76 4.38 -17.72
N LYS A 282 -2.37 3.62 -18.73
CA LYS A 282 -2.06 4.13 -20.09
C LYS A 282 -3.26 4.73 -20.83
N ASN A 283 -4.48 4.50 -20.34
CA ASN A 283 -5.70 5.11 -20.89
C ASN A 283 -6.01 6.49 -20.29
N GLU A 284 -5.29 6.90 -19.23
CA GLU A 284 -5.30 8.27 -18.74
C GLU A 284 -4.32 9.11 -19.57
N ASP A 285 -4.74 10.30 -19.91
CA ASP A 285 -3.90 11.31 -20.57
C ASP A 285 -3.63 12.50 -19.63
N VAL A 286 -2.82 13.44 -20.07
CA VAL A 286 -2.41 14.60 -19.24
C VAL A 286 -3.59 15.39 -18.70
N ALA A 287 -4.73 15.38 -19.38
CA ALA A 287 -5.93 16.10 -18.94
C ALA A 287 -6.68 15.39 -17.79
N ASP A 288 -6.37 14.11 -17.55
CA ASP A 288 -6.97 13.34 -16.46
C ASP A 288 -6.20 13.50 -15.14
N TYR A 289 -4.98 14.07 -15.19
CA TYR A 289 -4.17 14.31 -14.01
C TYR A 289 -4.42 15.68 -13.40
N LEU A 290 -4.35 15.77 -12.09
CA LEU A 290 -4.36 17.03 -11.37
C LEU A 290 -3.18 17.90 -11.85
N SER A 291 -3.44 19.16 -12.16
CA SER A 291 -2.39 20.13 -12.44
C SER A 291 -1.56 20.41 -11.19
N ALA A 292 -0.34 20.92 -11.37
CA ALA A 292 0.49 21.37 -10.26
C ALA A 292 -0.23 22.40 -9.36
N LYS A 293 -1.06 23.26 -9.94
CA LYS A 293 -1.84 24.23 -9.19
C LYS A 293 -2.87 23.55 -8.29
N GLU A 294 -3.64 22.61 -8.82
CA GLU A 294 -4.66 21.87 -8.05
C GLU A 294 -4.01 21.04 -6.91
N LEU A 295 -2.87 20.40 -7.17
CA LEU A 295 -2.13 19.66 -6.13
C LEU A 295 -1.63 20.58 -5.00
N ILE A 296 -1.11 21.77 -5.34
CA ILE A 296 -0.65 22.73 -4.34
C ILE A 296 -1.83 23.33 -3.57
N GLU A 297 -2.92 23.70 -4.24
CA GLU A 297 -4.12 24.21 -3.58
C GLU A 297 -4.71 23.18 -2.61
N MET A 298 -4.77 21.92 -3.02
CA MET A 298 -5.22 20.83 -2.15
C MET A 298 -4.31 20.68 -0.92
N LEU A 299 -2.99 20.66 -1.11
CA LEU A 299 -2.05 20.59 0.01
C LEU A 299 -2.26 21.77 0.98
N CYS A 300 -2.42 23.00 0.48
CA CYS A 300 -2.66 24.19 1.32
C CYS A 300 -3.98 24.13 2.10
N VAL A 301 -4.98 23.39 1.64
CA VAL A 301 -6.25 23.20 2.36
C VAL A 301 -6.11 22.16 3.46
N LEU A 302 -5.26 21.15 3.27
CA LEU A 302 -5.08 20.02 4.20
C LEU A 302 -4.09 20.32 5.35
N VAL A 303 -3.22 21.32 5.19
CA VAL A 303 -2.15 21.69 6.13
C VAL A 303 -2.54 22.93 6.92
#